data_b114bc1462690702cc8249437bc67cb4
#
_entry.id   b114bc1462690702cc8249437bc67cb4
#
_cell.length_a   1.000
_cell.length_b   1.000
_cell.length_c   1.000
_cell.angle_alpha   90.00
_cell.angle_beta   90.00
_cell.angle_gamma   90.00
#
_symmetry.space_group_name_H-M   'P 1'
#
loop_
_entity.id
_entity.type
_entity.pdbx_description
1 polymer ?
#
loop_
_entity_poly.entity_id
_entity_poly.type
_entity_poly.pdbx_seq_one_letter_code
_entity_poly.pdbx_strand_id
1 'polypeptide(L)'
;MRLFDKEEPVYFFYITNATKSSKSTRQVVVDANARCNQENNIAQLKQCALSAPLHDLTSNWAYMVIASLAWNLKIWSGLMIKPSGTAKQKEEQTAIKNKLIGIYFTTFRDRVLMVPAQIIRRSRTPVFRLLSYRPSVDWLLLIDRDVRRPLRC
;
A
#
# COMPACT_ATOMS: atom_id res chain seq x y z
N MET A 1 22.69 -32.53 -18.35
CA MET A 1 22.46 -31.19 -17.76
C MET A 1 22.99 -30.18 -18.77
N ARG A 2 22.11 -29.57 -19.59
CA ARG A 2 22.50 -28.60 -20.65
C ARG A 2 22.61 -27.23 -20.00
N LEU A 3 23.80 -26.69 -19.90
CA LEU A 3 24.13 -25.43 -19.21
C LEU A 3 23.79 -24.16 -20.00
N PHE A 4 23.24 -24.28 -21.22
CA PHE A 4 22.87 -23.15 -22.07
C PHE A 4 21.62 -23.49 -22.88
N ASP A 5 20.45 -23.51 -22.26
CA ASP A 5 19.22 -23.33 -23.01
C ASP A 5 19.21 -21.85 -23.45
N LYS A 6 19.31 -21.63 -24.76
CA LYS A 6 19.05 -20.31 -25.35
C LYS A 6 17.60 -19.99 -25.06
N GLU A 7 17.37 -19.04 -24.14
CA GLU A 7 16.04 -18.48 -23.95
C GLU A 7 15.59 -17.90 -25.29
N GLU A 8 14.59 -18.50 -25.89
CA GLU A 8 13.99 -17.94 -27.09
C GLU A 8 13.37 -16.58 -26.75
N PRO A 9 13.64 -15.52 -27.50
CA PRO A 9 13.08 -14.22 -27.23
C PRO A 9 11.56 -14.26 -27.34
N VAL A 10 10.87 -13.86 -26.28
CA VAL A 10 9.41 -13.71 -26.26
C VAL A 10 9.05 -12.34 -26.81
N TYR A 11 8.26 -12.31 -27.88
CA TYR A 11 7.82 -11.06 -28.51
C TYR A 11 6.42 -10.68 -28.04
N PHE A 12 6.25 -9.42 -27.64
CA PHE A 12 4.96 -8.83 -27.32
C PHE A 12 4.61 -7.78 -28.38
N PHE A 13 3.39 -7.85 -28.88
CA PHE A 13 2.88 -6.93 -29.88
C PHE A 13 1.83 -6.01 -29.27
N TYR A 14 1.95 -4.72 -29.54
CA TYR A 14 1.02 -3.71 -29.08
C TYR A 14 0.40 -2.98 -30.27
N ILE A 15 -0.93 -2.85 -30.29
CA ILE A 15 -1.67 -2.11 -31.31
C ILE A 15 -2.08 -0.77 -30.69
N THR A 16 -1.84 0.31 -31.40
CA THR A 16 -2.19 1.67 -30.97
C THR A 16 -2.73 2.47 -32.16
N ASN A 17 -3.66 3.37 -31.89
CA ASN A 17 -4.12 4.39 -32.85
C ASN A 17 -3.31 5.69 -32.76
N ALA A 18 -2.32 5.77 -31.87
CA ALA A 18 -1.44 6.91 -31.74
C ALA A 18 -0.49 7.01 -32.93
N THR A 19 -0.34 8.21 -33.48
CA THR A 19 0.62 8.47 -34.56
C THR A 19 2.03 8.55 -34.01
N LYS A 20 3.04 8.27 -34.84
CA LYS A 20 4.46 8.35 -34.45
C LYS A 20 4.88 9.75 -33.96
N SER A 21 4.16 10.78 -34.38
CA SER A 21 4.38 12.16 -33.93
C SER A 21 3.78 12.46 -32.55
N SER A 22 2.77 11.68 -32.10
CA SER A 22 2.08 11.89 -30.83
C SER A 22 2.66 11.09 -29.67
N LYS A 23 3.16 9.86 -29.92
CA LYS A 23 3.74 8.99 -28.91
C LYS A 23 4.93 8.19 -29.45
N SER A 24 5.99 8.12 -28.66
CA SER A 24 7.10 7.22 -28.94
C SER A 24 6.70 5.76 -28.67
N THR A 25 7.39 4.81 -29.30
CA THR A 25 7.20 3.37 -29.08
C THR A 25 7.29 3.01 -27.59
N ARG A 26 8.24 3.60 -26.88
CA ARG A 26 8.39 3.40 -25.44
C ARG A 26 7.17 3.87 -24.65
N GLN A 27 6.58 5.00 -25.00
CA GLN A 27 5.36 5.51 -24.36
C GLN A 27 4.17 4.59 -24.62
N VAL A 28 4.02 4.05 -25.83
CA VAL A 28 2.97 3.08 -26.14
C VAL A 28 3.07 1.84 -25.27
N VAL A 29 4.28 1.29 -25.10
CA VAL A 29 4.52 0.13 -24.24
C VAL A 29 4.22 0.45 -22.78
N VAL A 30 4.66 1.62 -22.27
CA VAL A 30 4.40 2.04 -20.90
C VAL A 30 2.91 2.25 -20.66
N ASP A 31 2.19 2.90 -21.58
CA ASP A 31 0.75 3.12 -21.47
C ASP A 31 -0.05 1.81 -21.50
N ALA A 32 0.35 0.87 -22.36
CA ALA A 32 -0.26 -0.45 -22.42
C ALA A 32 -0.05 -1.23 -21.11
N ASN A 33 1.16 -1.17 -20.55
CA ASN A 33 1.48 -1.80 -19.25
C ASN A 33 0.83 -1.08 -18.06
N ALA A 34 0.51 0.22 -18.15
CA ALA A 34 -0.20 0.94 -17.12
C ALA A 34 -1.61 0.37 -16.84
N ARG A 35 -2.20 -0.35 -17.79
CA ARG A 35 -3.44 -1.11 -17.59
C ARG A 35 -3.29 -2.18 -16.49
N CYS A 36 -2.11 -2.77 -16.35
CA CYS A 36 -1.80 -3.71 -15.27
C CYS A 36 -1.93 -3.06 -13.88
N ASN A 37 -1.81 -1.74 -13.75
CA ASN A 37 -2.00 -1.03 -12.49
C ASN A 37 -3.46 -1.09 -12.01
N GLN A 38 -4.44 -1.08 -12.92
CA GLN A 38 -5.85 -1.27 -12.53
C GLN A 38 -6.10 -2.67 -11.99
N GLU A 39 -5.53 -3.68 -12.64
CA GLU A 39 -5.63 -5.09 -12.19
C GLU A 39 -4.97 -5.26 -10.82
N ASN A 40 -3.81 -4.65 -10.60
CA ASN A 40 -3.14 -4.63 -9.29
C ASN A 40 -3.97 -3.93 -8.22
N ASN A 41 -4.63 -2.82 -8.55
CA ASN A 41 -5.51 -2.11 -7.60
C ASN A 41 -6.73 -2.95 -7.25
N ILE A 42 -7.35 -3.61 -8.24
CA ILE A 42 -8.48 -4.52 -8.02
C ILE A 42 -8.02 -5.72 -7.17
N ALA A 43 -6.86 -6.29 -7.45
CA ALA A 43 -6.28 -7.37 -6.65
C ALA A 43 -6.02 -6.93 -5.20
N GLN A 44 -5.50 -5.73 -4.98
CA GLN A 44 -5.32 -5.19 -3.63
C GLN A 44 -6.64 -4.96 -2.90
N LEU A 45 -7.66 -4.43 -3.58
CA LEU A 45 -9.00 -4.27 -3.01
C LEU A 45 -9.62 -5.62 -2.62
N LYS A 46 -9.45 -6.65 -3.45
CA LYS A 46 -9.86 -8.03 -3.11
C LYS A 46 -9.13 -8.55 -1.88
N GLN A 47 -7.88 -8.22 -1.69
CA GLN A 47 -7.07 -8.62 -0.52
C GLN A 47 -7.43 -7.84 0.77
N CYS A 48 -8.10 -6.69 0.65
CA CYS A 48 -8.46 -5.86 1.80
C CYS A 48 -9.49 -6.47 2.75
N ALA A 49 -10.13 -7.56 2.43
CA ALA A 49 -11.03 -8.33 3.32
C ALA A 49 -12.02 -9.22 2.58
N LEU A 50 -11.96 -9.31 1.26
CA LEU A 50 -13.09 -9.76 0.45
C LEU A 50 -12.88 -11.14 -0.14
N SER A 51 -12.44 -12.06 0.68
CA SER A 51 -12.41 -13.48 0.30
C SER A 51 -13.74 -14.19 0.46
N ALA A 52 -14.78 -13.54 0.95
CA ALA A 52 -16.11 -14.15 1.09
C ALA A 52 -17.07 -13.58 0.02
N PRO A 53 -17.32 -14.29 -1.08
CA PRO A 53 -18.41 -13.94 -1.97
C PRO A 53 -19.73 -14.10 -1.21
N LEU A 54 -20.39 -12.99 -0.95
CA LEU A 54 -21.74 -12.99 -0.40
C LEU A 54 -22.71 -13.29 -1.55
N HIS A 55 -23.81 -13.99 -1.24
CA HIS A 55 -24.80 -14.35 -2.25
C HIS A 55 -25.63 -13.15 -2.75
N ASP A 56 -25.56 -12.03 -2.05
CA ASP A 56 -26.31 -10.82 -2.36
C ASP A 56 -25.43 -9.71 -2.93
N LEU A 57 -25.88 -9.10 -4.02
CA LEU A 57 -25.17 -8.04 -4.71
C LEU A 57 -25.02 -6.78 -3.84
N THR A 58 -26.03 -6.45 -3.06
CA THR A 58 -26.03 -5.27 -2.18
C THR A 58 -24.96 -5.40 -1.09
N SER A 59 -24.87 -6.58 -0.49
CA SER A 59 -23.85 -6.88 0.51
C SER A 59 -22.44 -6.88 -0.10
N ASN A 60 -22.27 -7.41 -1.29
CA ASN A 60 -20.98 -7.36 -2.01
C ASN A 60 -20.56 -5.91 -2.31
N TRP A 61 -21.53 -5.07 -2.69
CA TRP A 61 -21.27 -3.66 -2.93
C TRP A 61 -20.86 -2.93 -1.65
N ALA A 62 -21.57 -3.14 -0.55
CA ALA A 62 -21.19 -2.60 0.76
C ALA A 62 -19.76 -3.00 1.16
N TYR A 63 -19.42 -4.26 0.96
CA TYR A 63 -18.05 -4.76 1.18
C TYR A 63 -17.01 -4.03 0.32
N MET A 64 -17.29 -3.82 -0.96
CA MET A 64 -16.38 -3.10 -1.86
C MET A 64 -16.15 -1.67 -1.39
N VAL A 65 -17.18 -1.00 -0.90
CA VAL A 65 -17.06 0.36 -0.33
C VAL A 65 -16.17 0.35 0.91
N ILE A 66 -16.40 -0.59 1.83
CA ILE A 66 -15.58 -0.73 3.05
C ILE A 66 -14.12 -1.04 2.70
N ALA A 67 -13.87 -1.95 1.76
CA ALA A 67 -12.53 -2.29 1.31
C ALA A 67 -11.82 -1.08 0.67
N SER A 68 -12.54 -0.31 -0.14
CA SER A 68 -12.01 0.92 -0.75
C SER A 68 -11.67 1.95 0.31
N LEU A 69 -12.51 2.10 1.34
CA LEU A 69 -12.24 2.99 2.47
C LEU A 69 -10.98 2.53 3.24
N ALA A 70 -10.88 1.26 3.56
CA ALA A 70 -9.72 0.70 4.27
C ALA A 70 -8.42 0.92 3.47
N TRP A 71 -8.47 0.69 2.16
CA TRP A 71 -7.33 0.93 1.28
C TRP A 71 -6.93 2.41 1.21
N ASN A 72 -7.91 3.32 1.11
CA ASN A 72 -7.67 4.75 1.13
C ASN A 72 -7.06 5.21 2.47
N LEU A 73 -7.56 4.70 3.61
CA LEU A 73 -6.99 5.00 4.92
C LEU A 73 -5.54 4.54 5.04
N LYS A 74 -5.20 3.38 4.48
CA LYS A 74 -3.80 2.91 4.39
C LYS A 74 -2.94 3.89 3.60
N ILE A 75 -3.37 4.33 2.43
CA ILE A 75 -2.64 5.30 1.60
C ILE A 75 -2.52 6.64 2.34
N TRP A 76 -3.59 7.12 2.94
CA TRP A 76 -3.59 8.37 3.70
C TRP A 76 -2.61 8.32 4.87
N SER A 77 -2.55 7.20 5.59
CA SER A 77 -1.59 7.06 6.70
C SER A 77 -0.15 7.29 6.24
N GLY A 78 0.23 6.81 5.06
CA GLY A 78 1.52 7.09 4.46
C GLY A 78 1.67 8.55 4.00
N LEU A 79 0.65 9.11 3.34
CA LEU A 79 0.69 10.49 2.82
C LEU A 79 0.79 11.54 3.95
N MET A 80 0.19 11.27 5.10
CA MET A 80 0.21 12.18 6.25
C MET A 80 1.60 12.29 6.90
N ILE A 81 2.50 11.33 6.69
CA ILE A 81 3.86 11.40 7.22
C ILE A 81 4.57 12.61 6.62
N LYS A 82 4.97 13.53 7.50
CA LYS A 82 5.75 14.72 7.17
C LYS A 82 7.18 14.55 7.69
N PRO A 83 8.17 14.23 6.84
CA PRO A 83 9.54 14.03 7.26
C PRO A 83 10.09 15.26 8.00
N SER A 84 10.66 15.06 9.19
CA SER A 84 11.14 16.12 10.07
C SER A 84 12.41 15.71 10.81
N GLY A 85 13.18 16.66 11.26
CA GLY A 85 14.43 16.43 11.98
C GLY A 85 15.67 16.63 11.11
N THR A 86 16.76 15.88 11.41
CA THR A 86 18.02 15.91 10.67
C THR A 86 17.87 15.35 9.24
N ALA A 87 18.84 15.62 8.37
CA ALA A 87 18.84 15.11 6.99
C ALA A 87 18.65 13.58 6.94
N LYS A 88 19.38 12.84 7.77
CA LYS A 88 19.29 11.38 7.87
C LYS A 88 17.90 10.93 8.31
N GLN A 89 17.32 11.56 9.33
CA GLN A 89 15.97 11.24 9.82
C GLN A 89 14.89 11.51 8.76
N LYS A 90 15.02 12.59 8.00
CA LYS A 90 14.12 12.91 6.90
C LYS A 90 14.18 11.87 5.80
N GLU A 91 15.36 11.41 5.46
CA GLU A 91 15.56 10.36 4.45
C GLU A 91 14.92 9.04 4.90
N GLU A 92 15.18 8.59 6.14
CA GLU A 92 14.58 7.39 6.72
C GLU A 92 13.05 7.47 6.76
N GLN A 93 12.48 8.62 7.21
CA GLN A 93 11.03 8.82 7.25
C GLN A 93 10.42 8.87 5.85
N THR A 94 11.13 9.42 4.87
CA THR A 94 10.68 9.42 3.47
C THR A 94 10.69 8.01 2.89
N ALA A 95 11.70 7.21 3.22
CA ALA A 95 11.75 5.79 2.82
C ALA A 95 10.57 5.01 3.43
N ILE A 96 10.26 5.22 4.71
CA ILE A 96 9.10 4.61 5.39
C ILE A 96 7.79 5.04 4.72
N LYS A 97 7.62 6.34 4.45
CA LYS A 97 6.45 6.88 3.75
C LYS A 97 6.23 6.19 2.39
N ASN A 98 7.25 6.15 1.55
CA ASN A 98 7.17 5.54 0.23
C ASN A 98 6.88 4.04 0.33
N LYS A 99 7.46 3.36 1.31
CA LYS A 99 7.20 1.95 1.58
C LYS A 99 5.77 1.71 2.02
N LEU A 100 5.22 2.52 2.94
CA LEU A 100 3.83 2.43 3.39
C LEU A 100 2.83 2.61 2.23
N ILE A 101 3.09 3.57 1.35
CA ILE A 101 2.24 3.80 0.18
C ILE A 101 2.28 2.59 -0.77
N GLY A 102 3.47 2.04 -1.04
CA GLY A 102 3.70 1.00 -2.05
C GLY A 102 3.40 -0.43 -1.60
N ILE A 103 3.44 -0.76 -0.30
CA ILE A 103 3.22 -2.15 0.15
C ILE A 103 1.79 -2.62 -0.08
N TYR A 104 1.63 -3.93 -0.28
CA TYR A 104 0.31 -4.57 -0.36
C TYR A 104 -0.46 -4.43 0.95
N PHE A 105 -1.80 -4.37 0.85
CA PHE A 105 -2.66 -4.20 2.02
C PHE A 105 -2.50 -5.32 3.05
N THR A 106 -2.36 -6.56 2.62
CA THR A 106 -2.11 -7.70 3.52
C THR A 106 -0.83 -7.50 4.33
N THR A 107 0.26 -7.07 3.68
CA THR A 107 1.53 -6.77 4.36
C THR A 107 1.41 -5.60 5.34
N PHE A 108 0.63 -4.57 4.97
CA PHE A 108 0.34 -3.46 5.87
C PHE A 108 -0.44 -3.94 7.09
N ARG A 109 -1.50 -4.71 6.89
CA ARG A 109 -2.29 -5.30 7.97
C ARG A 109 -1.40 -6.08 8.93
N ASP A 110 -0.60 -7.01 8.41
CA ASP A 110 0.17 -7.94 9.23
C ASP A 110 1.35 -7.27 9.96
N ARG A 111 1.89 -6.20 9.37
CA ARG A 111 3.03 -5.49 9.96
C ARG A 111 2.65 -4.31 10.85
N VAL A 112 1.55 -3.63 10.54
CA VAL A 112 1.18 -2.36 11.20
C VAL A 112 -0.05 -2.54 12.09
N LEU A 113 -1.09 -3.26 11.63
CA LEU A 113 -2.33 -3.42 12.37
C LEU A 113 -2.30 -4.62 13.32
N MET A 114 -1.76 -5.76 12.86
CA MET A 114 -1.71 -7.01 13.64
C MET A 114 -0.47 -7.06 14.55
N VAL A 115 -0.24 -5.99 15.30
CA VAL A 115 0.82 -5.93 16.30
C VAL A 115 0.27 -6.43 17.64
N PRO A 116 0.84 -7.51 18.21
CA PRO A 116 0.36 -8.03 19.49
C PRO A 116 0.60 -7.01 20.60
N ALA A 117 -0.48 -6.58 21.24
CA ALA A 117 -0.45 -5.61 22.30
C ALA A 117 -1.33 -6.04 23.48
N GLN A 118 -0.90 -5.73 24.69
CA GLN A 118 -1.67 -5.89 25.92
C GLN A 118 -2.19 -4.54 26.38
N ILE A 119 -3.50 -4.46 26.63
CA ILE A 119 -4.10 -3.25 27.20
C ILE A 119 -4.08 -3.38 28.72
N ILE A 120 -3.32 -2.51 29.37
CA ILE A 120 -3.20 -2.44 30.84
C ILE A 120 -3.86 -1.14 31.29
N ARG A 121 -4.72 -1.19 32.29
CA ARG A 121 -5.27 0.02 32.93
C ARG A 121 -4.38 0.40 34.12
N ARG A 122 -3.76 1.58 34.05
CA ARG A 122 -3.05 2.20 35.19
C ARG A 122 -3.64 3.55 35.46
N SER A 123 -4.03 3.78 36.75
CA SER A 123 -4.50 5.09 37.22
C SER A 123 -5.50 5.79 36.29
N ARG A 124 -6.54 5.06 35.83
CA ARG A 124 -7.58 5.50 34.87
C ARG A 124 -7.10 5.74 33.42
N THR A 125 -5.84 5.50 33.13
CA THR A 125 -5.31 5.66 31.76
C THR A 125 -5.09 4.29 31.11
N PRO A 126 -5.59 4.04 29.91
CA PRO A 126 -5.25 2.82 29.16
C PRO A 126 -3.81 2.93 28.65
N VAL A 127 -3.01 1.91 28.96
CA VAL A 127 -1.63 1.79 28.48
C VAL A 127 -1.57 0.62 27.50
N PHE A 128 -1.14 0.87 26.28
CA PHE A 128 -0.90 -0.15 25.28
C PHE A 128 0.53 -0.65 25.40
N ARG A 129 0.71 -1.87 25.92
CA ARG A 129 2.01 -2.51 26.05
C ARG A 129 2.22 -3.42 24.84
N LEU A 130 3.18 -3.09 24.00
CA LEU A 130 3.58 -3.97 22.90
C LEU A 130 4.29 -5.20 23.45
N LEU A 131 3.88 -6.39 23.00
CA LEU A 131 4.42 -7.67 23.49
C LEU A 131 5.69 -8.09 22.74
N SER A 132 5.90 -7.57 21.53
CA SER A 132 7.13 -7.79 20.78
C SER A 132 7.54 -6.53 20.03
N TYR A 133 8.85 -6.26 20.03
CA TYR A 133 9.40 -5.22 19.17
C TYR A 133 9.51 -5.74 17.73
N ARG A 134 8.95 -4.99 16.81
CA ARG A 134 9.15 -5.20 15.36
C ARG A 134 9.57 -3.87 14.75
N PRO A 135 10.47 -3.86 13.74
CA PRO A 135 10.87 -2.59 13.08
C PRO A 135 9.69 -1.79 12.50
N SER A 136 8.56 -2.45 12.25
CA SER A 136 7.33 -1.80 11.79
C SER A 136 6.59 -1.02 12.88
N VAL A 137 6.95 -1.16 14.14
CA VAL A 137 6.41 -0.33 15.24
C VAL A 137 6.79 1.13 15.04
N ASP A 138 7.97 1.41 14.51
CA ASP A 138 8.40 2.77 14.19
C ASP A 138 7.48 3.43 13.16
N TRP A 139 6.93 2.65 12.23
CA TRP A 139 5.94 3.14 11.25
C TRP A 139 4.65 3.56 11.93
N LEU A 140 4.15 2.74 12.88
CA LEU A 140 2.96 3.03 13.65
C LEU A 140 3.14 4.31 14.48
N LEU A 141 4.29 4.46 15.13
CA LEU A 141 4.61 5.65 15.90
C LEU A 141 4.71 6.92 15.04
N LEU A 142 5.27 6.81 13.83
CA LEU A 142 5.30 7.90 12.87
C LEU A 142 3.90 8.30 12.42
N ILE A 143 3.05 7.33 12.11
CA ILE A 143 1.65 7.58 11.73
C ILE A 143 0.92 8.26 12.89
N ASP A 144 1.00 7.73 14.12
CA ASP A 144 0.34 8.30 15.30
C ASP A 144 0.79 9.75 15.56
N ARG A 145 2.09 10.01 15.49
CA ARG A 145 2.65 11.35 15.63
C ARG A 145 2.05 12.35 14.66
N ASP A 146 1.92 11.96 13.38
CA ASP A 146 1.55 12.90 12.33
C ASP A 146 0.03 13.00 12.12
N VAL A 147 -0.74 11.96 12.46
CA VAL A 147 -2.21 12.00 12.52
C VAL A 147 -2.70 12.95 13.62
N ARG A 148 -1.99 13.02 14.75
CA ARG A 148 -2.36 13.94 15.87
C ARG A 148 -2.01 15.40 15.60
N ARG A 149 -1.29 15.70 14.53
CA ARG A 149 -0.99 17.10 14.19
C ARG A 149 -2.24 17.80 13.66
N PRO A 150 -2.53 19.02 14.13
CA PRO A 150 -3.66 19.78 13.60
C PRO A 150 -3.45 20.03 12.11
N LEU A 151 -4.51 19.81 11.33
CA LEU A 151 -4.53 20.20 9.93
C LEU A 151 -4.45 21.73 9.87
N ARG A 152 -3.39 22.25 9.27
CA ARG A 152 -3.32 23.68 8.93
C ARG A 152 -3.99 23.83 7.59
N CYS A 153 -5.16 24.43 7.59
CA CYS A 153 -5.84 24.93 6.39
C CYS A 153 -5.12 26.17 5.88
#